data_01fdf6ef6a92303c36b4ed69e7aeb084
#
_entry.id   01fdf6ef6a92303c36b4ed69e7aeb084
#
_cell.length_a   1.000
_cell.length_b   1.000
_cell.length_c   1.000
_cell.angle_alpha   90.00
_cell.angle_beta   90.00
_cell.angle_gamma   90.00
#
_symmetry.space_group_name_H-M   'P 1'
#
loop_
_entity.id
_entity.type
_entity.pdbx_description
1 polymer ?
#
loop_
_entity_poly.entity_id
_entity_poly.type
_entity_poly.pdbx_seq_one_letter_code
_entity_poly.pdbx_strand_id
1 'polypeptide(L)'
;MSHPIIVIGSGFAAYQWVKSFRKLDQDTEITIITADNGDDYSKPDLSHVFSRQQCATDLVKQSATEFAQANSVKLITNTYVTAIDAQAKTVSIDDQVLTYSNLILATGSRAFVPPFAGNATDEIITLNSLQEFEQAQERLITAKRITVLGAGLIGTEIAMDLASSHKQVTLCDKASSILPAMLPPFLGSEVQHTMALNGVDFKLNRGISAINRHHQEMLVELDNGEVISSDVVIAAMGLRSNTQLAQQAGLMVNHGIVVNQYMQTSDANIYALGDCAELYGRVRAFIQPTMLAAMALAKTLAGTATPVRLPASLVKAKTPWIPLNLAGKTVGSELTWEIQRNSDGYVAKAFHVETSELSGFIVSHDQAKAAFPLLRLLPGEGA
;
A
#
# COMPACT_ATOMS: atom_id res chain seq x y z
N MET A 1 -36.28 -14.33 0.55
CA MET A 1 -35.33 -13.52 -0.22
C MET A 1 -33.94 -13.80 0.33
N SER A 2 -32.96 -14.05 -0.50
CA SER A 2 -31.58 -14.21 -0.06
C SER A 2 -31.05 -12.83 0.35
N HIS A 3 -30.33 -12.74 1.46
CA HIS A 3 -29.70 -11.50 1.87
C HIS A 3 -28.50 -11.17 0.94
N PRO A 4 -28.16 -9.89 0.73
CA PRO A 4 -27.07 -9.47 -0.13
C PRO A 4 -25.72 -9.92 0.41
N ILE A 5 -24.70 -9.94 -0.47
CA ILE A 5 -23.31 -9.90 -0.04
C ILE A 5 -22.99 -8.44 0.28
N ILE A 6 -22.49 -8.18 1.50
CA ILE A 6 -22.06 -6.84 1.89
C ILE A 6 -20.52 -6.75 1.79
N VAL A 7 -20.01 -5.66 1.21
CA VAL A 7 -18.59 -5.34 1.14
C VAL A 7 -18.34 -4.03 1.89
N ILE A 8 -17.43 -4.03 2.84
CA ILE A 8 -17.03 -2.83 3.58
C ILE A 8 -15.73 -2.31 3.00
N GLY A 9 -15.79 -1.13 2.36
CA GLY A 9 -14.71 -0.47 1.64
C GLY A 9 -14.89 -0.50 0.14
N SER A 10 -14.41 0.55 -0.55
CA SER A 10 -14.52 0.77 -2.01
C SER A 10 -13.15 0.86 -2.70
N GLY A 11 -12.08 0.43 -2.02
CA GLY A 11 -10.74 0.43 -2.60
C GLY A 11 -10.54 -0.66 -3.67
N PHE A 12 -9.33 -0.71 -4.22
CA PHE A 12 -8.93 -1.64 -5.28
C PHE A 12 -9.36 -3.10 -5.02
N ALA A 13 -9.21 -3.58 -3.79
CA ALA A 13 -9.57 -4.96 -3.42
C ALA A 13 -11.07 -5.24 -3.62
N ALA A 14 -11.93 -4.37 -3.11
CA ALA A 14 -13.38 -4.49 -3.23
C ALA A 14 -13.82 -4.46 -4.69
N TYR A 15 -13.36 -3.47 -5.44
CA TYR A 15 -13.75 -3.30 -6.83
C TYR A 15 -13.23 -4.41 -7.74
N GLN A 16 -12.02 -4.89 -7.47
CA GLN A 16 -11.47 -6.04 -8.20
C GLN A 16 -12.25 -7.32 -7.91
N TRP A 17 -12.71 -7.53 -6.65
CA TRP A 17 -13.58 -8.62 -6.31
C TRP A 17 -14.92 -8.52 -7.02
N VAL A 18 -15.59 -7.38 -6.97
CA VAL A 18 -16.88 -7.17 -7.66
C VAL A 18 -16.76 -7.46 -9.16
N LYS A 19 -15.76 -6.86 -9.84
CA LYS A 19 -15.51 -7.09 -11.27
C LYS A 19 -15.27 -8.58 -11.59
N SER A 20 -14.63 -9.31 -10.68
CA SER A 20 -14.37 -10.74 -10.84
C SER A 20 -15.61 -11.58 -10.56
N PHE A 21 -16.39 -11.23 -9.55
CA PHE A 21 -17.60 -11.95 -9.14
C PHE A 21 -18.71 -11.78 -10.19
N ARG A 22 -18.91 -10.59 -10.73
CA ARG A 22 -19.92 -10.31 -11.77
C ARG A 22 -19.70 -11.07 -13.08
N LYS A 23 -18.49 -11.55 -13.37
CA LYS A 23 -18.23 -12.45 -14.49
C LYS A 23 -18.77 -13.87 -14.25
N LEU A 24 -19.06 -14.23 -13.01
CA LEU A 24 -19.50 -15.57 -12.59
C LEU A 24 -20.96 -15.58 -12.16
N ASP A 25 -21.42 -14.50 -11.55
CA ASP A 25 -22.77 -14.34 -10.99
C ASP A 25 -23.23 -12.88 -11.22
N GLN A 26 -24.30 -12.73 -11.97
CA GLN A 26 -24.87 -11.41 -12.31
C GLN A 26 -26.09 -11.08 -11.45
N ASP A 27 -26.67 -12.07 -10.74
CA ASP A 27 -27.97 -11.96 -10.08
C ASP A 27 -27.87 -11.69 -8.57
N THR A 28 -26.83 -12.21 -7.91
CA THR A 28 -26.64 -12.00 -6.47
C THR A 28 -26.56 -10.51 -6.12
N GLU A 29 -27.39 -10.06 -5.20
CA GLU A 29 -27.36 -8.68 -4.71
C GLU A 29 -26.05 -8.38 -3.98
N ILE A 30 -25.40 -7.28 -4.34
CA ILE A 30 -24.18 -6.77 -3.69
C ILE A 30 -24.44 -5.36 -3.18
N THR A 31 -24.11 -5.13 -1.92
CA THR A 31 -24.08 -3.79 -1.31
C THR A 31 -22.67 -3.47 -0.87
N ILE A 32 -22.11 -2.35 -1.37
CA ILE A 32 -20.83 -1.82 -0.93
C ILE A 32 -21.11 -0.66 0.00
N ILE A 33 -20.40 -0.61 1.14
CA ILE A 33 -20.49 0.48 2.12
C ILE A 33 -19.08 1.06 2.29
N THR A 34 -18.94 2.35 2.10
CA THR A 34 -17.64 3.02 2.18
C THR A 34 -17.72 4.36 2.90
N ALA A 35 -16.68 4.66 3.67
CA ALA A 35 -16.52 5.92 4.39
C ALA A 35 -16.13 7.10 3.49
N ASP A 36 -15.64 6.83 2.28
CA ASP A 36 -15.28 7.84 1.29
C ASP A 36 -16.34 8.00 0.18
N ASN A 37 -16.02 8.77 -0.87
CA ASN A 37 -16.93 9.05 -1.98
C ASN A 37 -17.14 7.85 -2.93
N GLY A 38 -16.31 6.81 -2.83
CA GLY A 38 -16.43 5.58 -3.62
C GLY A 38 -15.89 5.65 -5.04
N ASP A 39 -15.14 6.67 -5.42
CA ASP A 39 -14.54 6.74 -6.75
C ASP A 39 -13.43 5.70 -6.94
N ASP A 40 -13.37 5.08 -8.15
CA ASP A 40 -12.29 4.14 -8.51
C ASP A 40 -11.06 4.92 -8.98
N TYR A 41 -9.96 4.77 -8.29
CA TYR A 41 -8.70 5.40 -8.62
C TYR A 41 -7.51 4.45 -8.40
N SER A 42 -6.34 4.83 -8.90
CA SER A 42 -5.10 4.07 -8.71
C SER A 42 -4.31 4.60 -7.52
N LYS A 43 -4.45 3.99 -6.35
CA LYS A 43 -3.68 4.37 -5.16
C LYS A 43 -2.15 4.47 -5.40
N PRO A 44 -1.50 3.55 -6.16
CA PRO A 44 -0.08 3.69 -6.47
C PRO A 44 0.30 4.92 -7.31
N ASP A 45 -0.64 5.60 -7.93
CA ASP A 45 -0.35 6.81 -8.71
C ASP A 45 -0.22 8.05 -7.83
N LEU A 46 -0.67 7.99 -6.56
CA LEU A 46 -0.51 9.07 -5.58
C LEU A 46 0.96 9.45 -5.32
N SER A 47 1.91 8.53 -5.50
CA SER A 47 3.34 8.81 -5.36
C SER A 47 3.99 9.49 -6.58
N HIS A 48 3.21 9.82 -7.63
CA HIS A 48 3.70 10.37 -8.90
C HIS A 48 2.88 11.55 -9.44
N VAL A 49 2.15 12.20 -8.58
CA VAL A 49 1.23 13.30 -8.96
C VAL A 49 1.97 14.61 -9.22
N PHE A 50 3.10 14.83 -8.58
CA PHE A 50 3.80 16.12 -8.61
C PHE A 50 4.51 16.36 -9.93
N SER A 51 5.33 15.42 -10.40
CA SER A 51 6.01 15.52 -11.70
C SER A 51 5.06 15.53 -12.88
N ARG A 52 3.88 14.90 -12.73
CA ARG A 52 2.81 14.86 -13.74
C ARG A 52 1.87 16.05 -13.66
N GLN A 53 2.00 16.90 -12.64
CA GLN A 53 1.12 18.05 -12.38
C GLN A 53 -0.37 17.65 -12.32
N GLN A 54 -0.66 16.49 -11.72
CA GLN A 54 -2.03 15.97 -11.58
C GLN A 54 -2.68 16.49 -10.30
N CYS A 55 -3.95 16.81 -10.40
CA CYS A 55 -4.82 17.07 -9.25
C CYS A 55 -5.60 15.80 -8.87
N ALA A 56 -6.34 15.83 -7.77
CA ALA A 56 -7.09 14.68 -7.29
C ALA A 56 -8.11 14.16 -8.30
N THR A 57 -8.79 15.06 -9.04
CA THR A 57 -9.77 14.69 -10.06
C THR A 57 -9.16 13.96 -11.25
N ASP A 58 -7.88 14.21 -11.58
CA ASP A 58 -7.19 13.54 -12.70
C ASP A 58 -6.88 12.07 -12.40
N LEU A 59 -6.90 11.68 -11.12
CA LEU A 59 -6.64 10.31 -10.69
C LEU A 59 -7.89 9.43 -10.73
N VAL A 60 -9.08 10.01 -10.77
CA VAL A 60 -10.35 9.27 -10.83
C VAL A 60 -10.50 8.62 -12.20
N LYS A 61 -10.60 7.29 -12.21
CA LYS A 61 -10.79 6.48 -13.42
C LYS A 61 -12.26 6.29 -13.74
N GLN A 62 -13.07 6.17 -12.71
CA GLN A 62 -14.50 5.94 -12.81
C GLN A 62 -15.17 6.47 -11.53
N SER A 63 -16.25 7.20 -11.68
CA SER A 63 -17.02 7.65 -10.53
C SER A 63 -17.73 6.49 -9.82
N ALA A 64 -18.06 6.70 -8.55
CA ALA A 64 -18.84 5.75 -7.75
C ALA A 64 -20.14 5.33 -8.43
N THR A 65 -20.85 6.31 -9.00
CA THR A 65 -22.13 6.08 -9.69
C THR A 65 -21.96 5.23 -10.96
N GLU A 66 -20.96 5.55 -11.78
CA GLU A 66 -20.66 4.77 -12.99
C GLU A 66 -20.23 3.34 -12.63
N PHE A 67 -19.41 3.17 -11.59
CA PHE A 67 -19.03 1.84 -11.11
C PHE A 67 -20.25 1.04 -10.65
N ALA A 68 -21.12 1.64 -9.84
CA ALA A 68 -22.32 1.00 -9.33
C ALA A 68 -23.26 0.55 -10.45
N GLN A 69 -23.48 1.39 -11.44
CA GLN A 69 -24.31 1.08 -12.62
C GLN A 69 -23.69 -0.04 -13.46
N ALA A 70 -22.40 0.08 -13.81
CA ALA A 70 -21.70 -0.88 -14.66
C ALA A 70 -21.63 -2.30 -14.05
N ASN A 71 -21.66 -2.41 -12.74
CA ASN A 71 -21.55 -3.70 -12.04
C ASN A 71 -22.85 -4.13 -11.32
N SER A 72 -23.95 -3.41 -11.48
CA SER A 72 -25.25 -3.69 -10.83
C SER A 72 -25.11 -3.89 -9.32
N VAL A 73 -24.45 -2.94 -8.64
CA VAL A 73 -24.27 -2.97 -7.17
C VAL A 73 -24.91 -1.76 -6.51
N LYS A 74 -25.39 -1.94 -5.28
CA LYS A 74 -25.79 -0.83 -4.43
C LYS A 74 -24.53 -0.28 -3.76
N LEU A 75 -24.27 1.03 -3.88
CA LEU A 75 -23.14 1.69 -3.25
C LEU A 75 -23.65 2.75 -2.26
N ILE A 76 -23.24 2.61 -1.00
CA ILE A 76 -23.53 3.53 0.10
C ILE A 76 -22.21 4.23 0.44
N THR A 77 -22.11 5.49 0.03
CA THR A 77 -20.89 6.30 0.18
C THR A 77 -20.96 7.21 1.40
N ASN A 78 -19.82 7.76 1.83
CA ASN A 78 -19.70 8.69 2.96
C ASN A 78 -20.36 8.15 4.24
N THR A 79 -20.30 6.82 4.43
CA THR A 79 -20.99 6.12 5.50
C THR A 79 -20.03 5.18 6.23
N TYR A 80 -19.92 5.34 7.54
CA TYR A 80 -19.10 4.47 8.37
C TYR A 80 -19.91 3.27 8.87
N VAL A 81 -19.35 2.06 8.71
CA VAL A 81 -19.83 0.89 9.45
C VAL A 81 -19.32 0.99 10.88
N THR A 82 -20.23 1.01 11.84
CA THR A 82 -19.93 1.21 13.26
C THR A 82 -19.80 -0.09 14.04
N ALA A 83 -20.51 -1.16 13.61
CA ALA A 83 -20.44 -2.46 14.26
C ALA A 83 -20.76 -3.60 13.28
N ILE A 84 -20.26 -4.79 13.62
CA ILE A 84 -20.58 -6.06 12.96
C ILE A 84 -21.05 -7.03 14.06
N ASP A 85 -22.23 -7.60 13.89
CA ASP A 85 -22.69 -8.74 14.66
C ASP A 85 -22.58 -9.99 13.78
N ALA A 86 -21.52 -10.79 14.03
CA ALA A 86 -21.25 -12.00 13.27
C ALA A 86 -22.30 -13.08 13.49
N GLN A 87 -22.90 -13.16 14.71
CA GLN A 87 -23.89 -14.15 15.07
C GLN A 87 -25.26 -13.85 14.42
N ALA A 88 -25.70 -12.58 14.46
CA ALA A 88 -26.91 -12.11 13.81
C ALA A 88 -26.74 -11.90 12.30
N LYS A 89 -25.52 -11.93 11.78
CA LYS A 89 -25.14 -11.59 10.39
C LYS A 89 -25.63 -10.21 9.98
N THR A 90 -25.27 -9.20 10.78
CA THR A 90 -25.65 -7.81 10.53
C THR A 90 -24.48 -6.87 10.60
N VAL A 91 -24.61 -5.75 9.88
CA VAL A 91 -23.73 -4.58 9.99
C VAL A 91 -24.57 -3.36 10.36
N SER A 92 -24.04 -2.51 11.24
CA SER A 92 -24.66 -1.27 11.65
C SER A 92 -24.04 -0.09 10.93
N ILE A 93 -24.88 0.77 10.35
CA ILE A 93 -24.51 2.05 9.73
C ILE A 93 -25.50 3.09 10.23
N ASP A 94 -25.00 4.20 10.76
CA ASP A 94 -25.84 5.22 11.40
C ASP A 94 -26.91 4.58 12.31
N ASP A 95 -28.20 4.86 12.07
CA ASP A 95 -29.35 4.26 12.80
C ASP A 95 -29.94 3.01 12.08
N GLN A 96 -29.25 2.45 11.10
CA GLN A 96 -29.72 1.32 10.31
C GLN A 96 -28.91 0.05 10.58
N VAL A 97 -29.60 -1.08 10.52
CA VAL A 97 -29.01 -2.42 10.60
C VAL A 97 -29.29 -3.16 9.30
N LEU A 98 -28.24 -3.59 8.61
CA LEU A 98 -28.33 -4.34 7.36
C LEU A 98 -27.90 -5.79 7.57
N THR A 99 -28.72 -6.74 7.08
CA THR A 99 -28.44 -8.17 7.14
C THR A 99 -27.66 -8.62 5.90
N TYR A 100 -26.70 -9.52 6.06
CA TYR A 100 -25.91 -10.07 4.96
C TYR A 100 -25.99 -11.60 4.88
N SER A 101 -25.79 -12.14 3.68
CA SER A 101 -25.52 -13.58 3.47
C SER A 101 -24.03 -13.88 3.72
N ASN A 102 -23.15 -13.07 3.15
CA ASN A 102 -21.72 -13.06 3.36
C ASN A 102 -21.23 -11.61 3.50
N LEU A 103 -20.18 -11.43 4.29
CA LEU A 103 -19.54 -10.13 4.52
C LEU A 103 -18.09 -10.15 4.06
N ILE A 104 -17.68 -9.14 3.31
CA ILE A 104 -16.29 -8.97 2.88
C ILE A 104 -15.72 -7.70 3.49
N LEU A 105 -14.69 -7.86 4.32
CA LEU A 105 -13.94 -6.76 4.89
C LEU A 105 -12.83 -6.37 3.92
N ALA A 106 -12.98 -5.25 3.24
CA ALA A 106 -12.00 -4.66 2.33
C ALA A 106 -11.59 -3.26 2.83
N THR A 107 -11.41 -3.15 4.14
CA THR A 107 -11.18 -1.90 4.88
C THR A 107 -9.79 -1.29 4.66
N GLY A 108 -8.90 -2.00 3.94
CA GLY A 108 -7.59 -1.50 3.56
C GLY A 108 -6.64 -1.24 4.74
N SER A 109 -5.83 -0.21 4.59
CA SER A 109 -4.81 0.19 5.56
C SER A 109 -4.78 1.72 5.72
N ARG A 110 -4.24 2.19 6.84
CA ARG A 110 -3.95 3.60 7.10
C ARG A 110 -2.47 3.85 7.21
N ALA A 111 -2.03 5.06 6.90
CA ALA A 111 -0.66 5.47 7.14
C ALA A 111 -0.34 5.42 8.64
N PHE A 112 0.85 4.94 8.95
CA PHE A 112 1.38 4.95 10.31
C PHE A 112 2.22 6.19 10.51
N VAL A 113 1.82 7.01 11.48
CA VAL A 113 2.60 8.14 11.97
C VAL A 113 2.90 7.87 13.44
N PRO A 114 4.17 7.74 13.84
CA PRO A 114 4.53 7.61 15.25
C PRO A 114 4.07 8.83 16.06
N PRO A 115 3.81 8.67 17.35
CA PRO A 115 3.49 9.80 18.23
C PRO A 115 4.76 10.63 18.47
N PHE A 116 4.99 11.63 17.64
CA PHE A 116 6.08 12.59 17.83
C PHE A 116 5.71 13.62 18.89
N ALA A 117 6.72 14.19 19.56
CA ALA A 117 6.54 15.38 20.36
C ALA A 117 6.37 16.62 19.46
N GLY A 118 5.87 17.71 20.03
CA GLY A 118 5.69 18.99 19.33
C GLY A 118 4.23 19.38 19.14
N ASN A 119 4.03 20.57 18.57
CA ASN A 119 2.71 21.21 18.43
C ASN A 119 2.19 21.23 16.99
N ALA A 120 2.87 20.55 16.05
CA ALA A 120 2.50 20.51 14.65
C ALA A 120 2.34 19.05 14.11
N THR A 121 2.19 18.09 15.00
CA THR A 121 2.05 16.68 14.63
C THR A 121 0.77 16.39 13.85
N ASP A 122 -0.30 17.14 14.11
CA ASP A 122 -1.59 17.02 13.42
C ASP A 122 -1.57 17.63 12.00
N GLU A 123 -0.51 18.40 11.68
CA GLU A 123 -0.33 18.99 10.38
C GLU A 123 0.50 18.13 9.40
N ILE A 124 1.00 16.99 9.89
CA ILE A 124 1.73 16.04 9.08
C ILE A 124 0.78 15.46 8.02
N ILE A 125 1.20 15.53 6.77
CA ILE A 125 0.43 15.01 5.64
C ILE A 125 0.73 13.52 5.46
N THR A 126 -0.30 12.73 5.19
CA THR A 126 -0.19 11.38 4.65
C THR A 126 -0.77 11.35 3.24
N LEU A 127 -0.30 10.42 2.40
CA LEU A 127 -0.76 10.26 1.03
C LEU A 127 -1.18 8.80 0.79
N ASN A 128 -2.14 8.34 1.58
CA ASN A 128 -2.60 6.96 1.55
C ASN A 128 -3.95 6.78 0.83
N SER A 129 -4.67 7.87 0.59
CA SER A 129 -5.95 7.87 -0.13
C SER A 129 -6.09 9.10 -1.03
N LEU A 130 -7.02 9.03 -1.99
CA LEU A 130 -7.36 10.16 -2.84
C LEU A 130 -7.86 11.35 -2.03
N GLN A 131 -8.67 11.08 -1.01
CA GLN A 131 -9.22 12.08 -0.11
C GLN A 131 -8.11 12.80 0.69
N GLU A 132 -7.11 12.06 1.20
CA GLU A 132 -5.96 12.68 1.87
C GLU A 132 -5.16 13.57 0.90
N PHE A 133 -4.98 13.15 -0.34
CA PHE A 133 -4.32 13.96 -1.35
C PHE A 133 -5.14 15.20 -1.72
N GLU A 134 -6.45 15.07 -1.91
CA GLU A 134 -7.35 16.19 -2.21
C GLU A 134 -7.29 17.28 -1.12
N GLN A 135 -7.30 16.88 0.15
CA GLN A 135 -7.19 17.80 1.29
C GLN A 135 -5.82 18.49 1.39
N ALA A 136 -4.76 17.81 0.94
CA ALA A 136 -3.38 18.28 1.06
C ALA A 136 -2.85 18.99 -0.20
N GLN A 137 -3.48 18.82 -1.36
CA GLN A 137 -2.91 19.19 -2.66
C GLN A 137 -2.53 20.66 -2.76
N GLU A 138 -3.32 21.59 -2.25
CA GLU A 138 -3.02 23.02 -2.29
C GLU A 138 -1.74 23.35 -1.51
N ARG A 139 -1.60 22.80 -0.30
CA ARG A 139 -0.42 22.95 0.53
C ARG A 139 0.81 22.35 -0.16
N LEU A 140 0.67 21.18 -0.79
CA LEU A 140 1.74 20.49 -1.50
C LEU A 140 2.17 21.23 -2.77
N ILE A 141 1.24 21.81 -3.51
CA ILE A 141 1.52 22.61 -4.72
C ILE A 141 2.31 23.86 -4.35
N THR A 142 1.91 24.58 -3.31
CA THR A 142 2.52 25.86 -2.90
C THR A 142 3.83 25.70 -2.15
N ALA A 143 4.03 24.56 -1.47
CA ALA A 143 5.27 24.27 -0.72
C ALA A 143 6.49 24.24 -1.63
N LYS A 144 7.62 24.79 -1.13
CA LYS A 144 8.93 24.75 -1.79
C LYS A 144 9.86 23.76 -1.11
N ARG A 145 9.84 23.72 0.24
CA ARG A 145 10.68 22.85 1.07
C ARG A 145 9.79 21.76 1.69
N ILE A 146 10.06 20.52 1.37
CA ILE A 146 9.27 19.39 1.85
C ILE A 146 10.19 18.37 2.52
N THR A 147 9.84 18.00 3.75
CA THR A 147 10.48 16.90 4.43
C THR A 147 9.61 15.65 4.34
N VAL A 148 10.20 14.55 3.84
CA VAL A 148 9.58 13.24 3.76
C VAL A 148 10.14 12.37 4.88
N LEU A 149 9.27 11.84 5.74
CA LEU A 149 9.63 10.94 6.84
C LEU A 149 9.39 9.48 6.41
N GLY A 150 10.46 8.71 6.38
CA GLY A 150 10.47 7.31 5.96
C GLY A 150 11.06 7.09 4.57
N ALA A 151 12.19 6.37 4.51
CA ALA A 151 12.92 6.03 3.27
C ALA A 151 12.57 4.62 2.75
N GLY A 152 11.36 4.14 3.02
CA GLY A 152 10.77 2.95 2.40
C GLY A 152 10.34 3.23 0.94
N LEU A 153 9.67 2.25 0.30
CA LEU A 153 9.27 2.34 -1.11
C LEU A 153 8.49 3.64 -1.42
N ILE A 154 7.41 3.88 -0.70
CA ILE A 154 6.53 5.03 -0.94
C ILE A 154 7.26 6.36 -0.67
N GLY A 155 8.01 6.47 0.43
CA GLY A 155 8.74 7.70 0.75
C GLY A 155 9.84 8.00 -0.27
N THR A 156 10.52 6.98 -0.78
CA THR A 156 11.53 7.12 -1.83
C THR A 156 10.89 7.57 -3.16
N GLU A 157 9.75 6.97 -3.56
CA GLU A 157 9.01 7.37 -4.77
C GLU A 157 8.50 8.82 -4.66
N ILE A 158 7.87 9.19 -3.53
CA ILE A 158 7.40 10.56 -3.28
C ILE A 158 8.55 11.56 -3.30
N ALA A 159 9.68 11.25 -2.66
CA ALA A 159 10.84 12.13 -2.63
C ALA A 159 11.41 12.37 -4.05
N MET A 160 11.50 11.32 -4.89
CA MET A 160 11.93 11.46 -6.28
C MET A 160 10.94 12.28 -7.12
N ASP A 161 9.64 12.04 -6.94
CA ASP A 161 8.60 12.76 -7.69
C ASP A 161 8.56 14.25 -7.34
N LEU A 162 8.66 14.58 -6.05
CA LEU A 162 8.74 15.96 -5.58
C LEU A 162 10.02 16.67 -6.09
N ALA A 163 11.17 16.01 -6.03
CA ALA A 163 12.43 16.59 -6.54
C ALA A 163 12.37 16.77 -8.06
N SER A 164 11.74 15.85 -8.80
CA SER A 164 11.49 15.98 -10.24
C SER A 164 10.56 17.16 -10.58
N SER A 165 9.75 17.61 -9.63
CA SER A 165 8.90 18.81 -9.74
C SER A 165 9.58 20.09 -9.18
N HIS A 166 10.91 20.06 -9.04
CA HIS A 166 11.74 21.19 -8.57
C HIS A 166 11.46 21.65 -7.12
N LYS A 167 10.96 20.77 -6.26
CA LYS A 167 10.87 21.00 -4.82
C LYS A 167 12.21 20.71 -4.15
N GLN A 168 12.52 21.44 -3.08
CA GLN A 168 13.64 21.12 -2.19
C GLN A 168 13.17 20.01 -1.24
N VAL A 169 13.75 18.84 -1.35
CA VAL A 169 13.31 17.64 -0.64
C VAL A 169 14.37 17.16 0.33
N THR A 170 13.96 16.94 1.58
CA THR A 170 14.78 16.25 2.58
C THR A 170 14.11 14.93 2.94
N LEU A 171 14.80 13.80 2.78
CA LEU A 171 14.33 12.47 3.13
C LEU A 171 14.98 11.99 4.43
N CYS A 172 14.15 11.73 5.45
CA CYS A 172 14.60 11.34 6.79
C CYS A 172 14.23 9.88 7.09
N ASP A 173 15.15 9.11 7.66
CA ASP A 173 14.85 7.75 8.17
C ASP A 173 15.82 7.35 9.30
N LYS A 174 15.35 6.48 10.20
CA LYS A 174 16.19 5.81 11.21
C LYS A 174 17.15 4.78 10.61
N ALA A 175 16.82 4.22 9.47
CA ALA A 175 17.69 3.31 8.73
C ALA A 175 18.92 4.04 8.18
N SER A 176 20.01 3.30 8.05
CA SER A 176 21.27 3.82 7.49
C SER A 176 21.29 3.88 5.95
N SER A 177 20.28 3.32 5.29
CA SER A 177 20.13 3.31 3.83
C SER A 177 18.68 3.48 3.42
N ILE A 178 18.45 3.88 2.19
CA ILE A 178 17.11 3.93 1.60
C ILE A 178 16.64 2.54 1.18
N LEU A 179 15.34 2.34 1.10
CA LEU A 179 14.71 1.06 0.76
C LEU A 179 15.21 -0.12 1.62
N PRO A 180 15.39 0.03 2.94
CA PRO A 180 16.14 -0.91 3.78
C PRO A 180 15.51 -2.31 3.86
N ALA A 181 14.20 -2.42 3.62
CA ALA A 181 13.49 -3.70 3.57
C ALA A 181 13.54 -4.39 2.18
N MET A 182 14.12 -3.73 1.17
CA MET A 182 14.07 -4.17 -0.22
C MET A 182 15.43 -4.24 -0.90
N LEU A 183 16.38 -3.39 -0.48
CA LEU A 183 17.71 -3.31 -1.08
C LEU A 183 18.79 -3.62 -0.03
N PRO A 184 19.80 -4.41 -0.40
CA PRO A 184 21.00 -4.51 0.41
C PRO A 184 21.72 -3.14 0.43
N PRO A 185 22.50 -2.81 1.49
CA PRO A 185 23.07 -1.48 1.66
C PRO A 185 23.88 -0.97 0.46
N PHE A 186 24.60 -1.84 -0.23
CA PHE A 186 25.43 -1.44 -1.38
C PHE A 186 24.60 -1.00 -2.59
N LEU A 187 23.41 -1.59 -2.84
CA LEU A 187 22.48 -1.11 -3.87
C LEU A 187 21.67 0.09 -3.38
N GLY A 188 21.30 0.11 -2.10
CA GLY A 188 20.65 1.26 -1.49
C GLY A 188 21.49 2.53 -1.60
N SER A 189 22.82 2.44 -1.40
CA SER A 189 23.74 3.56 -1.54
C SER A 189 23.83 4.08 -2.97
N GLU A 190 23.71 3.22 -3.98
CA GLU A 190 23.70 3.63 -5.40
C GLU A 190 22.43 4.45 -5.72
N VAL A 191 21.28 3.99 -5.27
CA VAL A 191 20.02 4.72 -5.44
C VAL A 191 20.06 6.05 -4.70
N GLN A 192 20.58 6.06 -3.46
CA GLN A 192 20.76 7.28 -2.66
C GLN A 192 21.67 8.28 -3.37
N HIS A 193 22.79 7.82 -3.91
CA HIS A 193 23.71 8.69 -4.67
C HIS A 193 23.04 9.31 -5.89
N THR A 194 22.29 8.51 -6.65
CA THR A 194 21.50 9.00 -7.80
C THR A 194 20.49 10.06 -7.39
N MET A 195 19.78 9.84 -6.27
CA MET A 195 18.81 10.82 -5.74
C MET A 195 19.50 12.10 -5.28
N ALA A 196 20.66 12.00 -4.62
CA ALA A 196 21.43 13.17 -4.17
C ALA A 196 21.89 14.03 -5.34
N LEU A 197 22.35 13.42 -6.43
CA LEU A 197 22.70 14.13 -7.68
C LEU A 197 21.51 14.85 -8.31
N ASN A 198 20.28 14.42 -8.01
CA ASN A 198 19.04 15.03 -8.45
C ASN A 198 18.39 15.93 -7.38
N GLY A 199 19.12 16.35 -6.37
CA GLY A 199 18.72 17.40 -5.43
C GLY A 199 17.96 16.95 -4.21
N VAL A 200 17.92 15.64 -3.89
CA VAL A 200 17.37 15.14 -2.63
C VAL A 200 18.43 15.20 -1.54
N ASP A 201 18.14 15.89 -0.44
CA ASP A 201 18.95 15.86 0.78
C ASP A 201 18.54 14.68 1.68
N PHE A 202 19.48 14.12 2.44
CA PHE A 202 19.28 12.93 3.25
C PHE A 202 19.63 13.16 4.72
N LYS A 203 18.75 12.73 5.59
CA LYS A 203 18.96 12.62 7.04
C LYS A 203 18.71 11.17 7.45
N LEU A 204 19.61 10.29 7.03
CA LEU A 204 19.55 8.87 7.37
C LEU A 204 20.26 8.60 8.69
N ASN A 205 19.93 7.46 9.30
CA ASN A 205 20.42 7.08 10.63
C ASN A 205 20.05 8.13 11.69
N ARG A 206 18.84 8.72 11.55
CA ARG A 206 18.32 9.76 12.44
C ARG A 206 16.87 9.50 12.80
N GLY A 207 16.59 9.59 14.10
CA GLY A 207 15.23 9.61 14.63
C GLY A 207 14.64 11.02 14.60
N ILE A 208 13.33 11.13 14.50
CA ILE A 208 12.61 12.40 14.67
C ILE A 208 12.24 12.50 16.15
N SER A 209 12.64 13.60 16.78
CA SER A 209 12.36 13.91 18.19
C SER A 209 11.07 14.71 18.36
N ALA A 210 10.91 15.77 17.56
CA ALA A 210 9.74 16.64 17.64
C ALA A 210 9.42 17.29 16.29
N ILE A 211 8.16 17.71 16.12
CA ILE A 211 7.70 18.49 14.96
C ILE A 211 6.91 19.68 15.50
N ASN A 212 7.45 20.87 15.26
CA ASN A 212 6.91 22.10 15.80
C ASN A 212 6.53 23.08 14.70
N ARG A 213 5.50 23.90 14.94
CA ARG A 213 5.14 25.04 14.10
C ARG A 213 5.86 26.29 14.62
N HIS A 214 6.58 26.97 13.75
CA HIS A 214 7.15 28.27 14.01
C HIS A 214 6.80 29.21 12.87
N HIS A 215 5.90 30.16 13.12
CA HIS A 215 5.30 31.00 12.08
C HIS A 215 4.68 30.15 10.95
N GLN A 216 5.18 30.31 9.73
CA GLN A 216 4.71 29.59 8.55
C GLN A 216 5.51 28.30 8.26
N GLU A 217 6.50 27.98 9.07
CA GLU A 217 7.39 26.84 8.86
C GLU A 217 7.12 25.71 9.85
N MET A 218 7.30 24.49 9.40
CA MET A 218 7.38 23.31 10.25
C MET A 218 8.85 23.01 10.56
N LEU A 219 9.19 22.93 11.82
CA LEU A 219 10.53 22.58 12.29
C LEU A 219 10.56 21.12 12.69
N VAL A 220 11.33 20.32 11.96
CA VAL A 220 11.55 18.89 12.25
C VAL A 220 12.83 18.75 13.02
N GLU A 221 12.76 18.40 14.29
CA GLU A 221 13.89 18.19 15.18
C GLU A 221 14.36 16.73 15.11
N LEU A 222 15.64 16.52 14.85
CA LEU A 222 16.26 15.19 14.83
C LEU A 222 16.83 14.85 16.22
N ASP A 223 17.08 13.56 16.43
CA ASP A 223 17.62 13.00 17.69
C ASP A 223 19.06 13.49 18.04
N ASN A 224 19.76 14.08 17.07
CA ASN A 224 21.07 14.69 17.28
C ASN A 224 21.01 16.21 17.52
N GLY A 225 19.82 16.79 17.64
CA GLY A 225 19.61 18.24 17.85
C GLY A 225 19.61 19.08 16.57
N GLU A 226 19.81 18.48 15.40
CA GLU A 226 19.66 19.18 14.12
C GLU A 226 18.20 19.51 13.87
N VAL A 227 17.91 20.68 13.29
CA VAL A 227 16.56 21.15 12.98
C VAL A 227 16.45 21.39 11.47
N ILE A 228 15.42 20.82 10.86
CA ILE A 228 15.10 20.99 9.45
C ILE A 228 13.89 21.91 9.34
N SER A 229 14.00 23.01 8.60
CA SER A 229 12.90 23.90 8.29
C SER A 229 12.19 23.47 7.01
N SER A 230 10.88 23.31 7.07
CA SER A 230 10.03 22.82 5.98
C SER A 230 8.75 23.61 5.87
N ASP A 231 8.19 23.72 4.67
CA ASP A 231 6.86 24.27 4.47
C ASP A 231 5.80 23.19 4.77
N VAL A 232 6.14 21.92 4.44
CA VAL A 232 5.27 20.75 4.64
C VAL A 232 6.12 19.55 5.06
N VAL A 233 5.53 18.70 5.92
CA VAL A 233 6.06 17.40 6.31
C VAL A 233 5.12 16.29 5.83
N ILE A 234 5.66 15.30 5.11
CA ILE A 234 4.92 14.12 4.64
C ILE A 234 5.42 12.89 5.40
N ALA A 235 4.52 12.11 5.97
CA ALA A 235 4.84 10.83 6.59
C ALA A 235 4.59 9.67 5.64
N ALA A 236 5.65 8.90 5.36
CA ALA A 236 5.65 7.66 4.58
C ALA A 236 6.31 6.52 5.39
N MET A 237 5.95 6.41 6.69
CA MET A 237 6.61 5.54 7.68
C MET A 237 5.98 4.15 7.80
N GLY A 238 5.28 3.71 6.77
CA GLY A 238 4.62 2.42 6.69
C GLY A 238 3.11 2.49 6.86
N LEU A 239 2.50 1.32 6.78
CA LEU A 239 1.04 1.15 6.83
C LEU A 239 0.64 0.27 8.01
N ARG A 240 -0.58 0.46 8.51
CA ARG A 240 -1.25 -0.40 9.48
C ARG A 240 -2.59 -0.85 8.91
N SER A 241 -2.84 -2.13 8.90
CA SER A 241 -4.11 -2.71 8.49
C SER A 241 -5.26 -2.16 9.33
N ASN A 242 -6.40 -1.85 8.69
CA ASN A 242 -7.60 -1.42 9.38
C ASN A 242 -8.37 -2.66 9.88
N THR A 243 -8.12 -3.04 11.12
CA THR A 243 -8.63 -4.27 11.74
C THR A 243 -9.65 -4.03 12.84
N GLN A 244 -9.91 -2.78 13.18
CA GLN A 244 -10.71 -2.42 14.36
C GLN A 244 -12.12 -3.02 14.35
N LEU A 245 -12.84 -2.93 13.22
CA LEU A 245 -14.17 -3.54 13.07
C LEU A 245 -14.13 -5.06 13.27
N ALA A 246 -13.13 -5.73 12.67
CA ALA A 246 -12.96 -7.17 12.81
C ALA A 246 -12.66 -7.57 14.26
N GLN A 247 -11.80 -6.81 14.95
CA GLN A 247 -11.47 -7.05 16.34
C GLN A 247 -12.68 -6.85 17.26
N GLN A 248 -13.48 -5.81 17.04
CA GLN A 248 -14.70 -5.56 17.79
C GLN A 248 -15.77 -6.64 17.56
N ALA A 249 -15.81 -7.24 16.37
CA ALA A 249 -16.67 -8.37 16.02
C ALA A 249 -16.15 -9.73 16.54
N GLY A 250 -15.04 -9.75 17.29
CA GLY A 250 -14.45 -10.98 17.84
C GLY A 250 -13.70 -11.85 16.81
N LEU A 251 -13.38 -11.31 15.64
CA LEU A 251 -12.61 -12.03 14.63
C LEU A 251 -11.12 -12.07 14.99
N MET A 252 -10.45 -13.12 14.55
CA MET A 252 -9.01 -13.28 14.78
C MET A 252 -8.20 -12.22 14.03
N VAL A 253 -7.38 -11.46 14.75
CA VAL A 253 -6.53 -10.38 14.24
C VAL A 253 -5.11 -10.54 14.76
N ASN A 254 -4.12 -10.31 13.90
CA ASN A 254 -2.71 -10.20 14.25
C ASN A 254 -2.14 -8.93 13.59
N HIS A 255 -1.28 -9.01 12.58
CA HIS A 255 -0.85 -7.85 11.79
C HIS A 255 -1.94 -7.36 10.83
N GLY A 256 -2.88 -8.22 10.48
CA GLY A 256 -4.08 -8.01 9.72
C GLY A 256 -5.23 -8.88 10.24
N ILE A 257 -6.34 -8.89 9.55
CA ILE A 257 -7.45 -9.81 9.79
C ILE A 257 -7.01 -11.18 9.30
N VAL A 258 -6.86 -12.15 10.21
CA VAL A 258 -6.34 -13.48 9.86
C VAL A 258 -7.35 -14.22 8.99
N VAL A 259 -6.89 -14.69 7.83
CA VAL A 259 -7.71 -15.46 6.89
C VAL A 259 -7.04 -16.78 6.51
N ASN A 260 -7.86 -17.76 6.16
CA ASN A 260 -7.40 -19.01 5.57
C ASN A 260 -7.14 -18.85 4.05
N GLN A 261 -6.74 -19.93 3.39
CA GLN A 261 -6.46 -19.95 1.95
C GLN A 261 -7.64 -19.57 1.04
N TYR A 262 -8.86 -19.52 1.58
CA TYR A 262 -10.08 -19.12 0.87
C TYR A 262 -10.50 -17.67 1.21
N MET A 263 -9.61 -16.90 1.84
CA MET A 263 -9.84 -15.54 2.36
C MET A 263 -10.92 -15.46 3.44
N GLN A 264 -11.31 -16.59 4.05
CA GLN A 264 -12.30 -16.69 5.10
C GLN A 264 -11.65 -16.40 6.46
N THR A 265 -12.31 -15.60 7.28
CA THR A 265 -11.86 -15.26 8.64
C THR A 265 -12.12 -16.41 9.63
N SER A 266 -12.05 -16.14 10.93
CA SER A 266 -12.50 -17.07 11.97
C SER A 266 -14.01 -17.30 11.99
N ASP A 267 -14.80 -16.47 11.30
CA ASP A 267 -16.23 -16.67 11.05
C ASP A 267 -16.45 -17.22 9.63
N ALA A 268 -17.38 -18.17 9.52
CA ALA A 268 -17.66 -18.89 8.27
C ALA A 268 -18.29 -18.04 7.16
N ASN A 269 -18.93 -16.92 7.50
CA ASN A 269 -19.61 -16.03 6.57
C ASN A 269 -18.92 -14.69 6.39
N ILE A 270 -17.75 -14.50 7.03
CA ILE A 270 -16.96 -13.24 6.95
C ILE A 270 -15.62 -13.52 6.31
N TYR A 271 -15.28 -12.71 5.33
CA TYR A 271 -14.05 -12.77 4.54
C TYR A 271 -13.29 -11.45 4.68
N ALA A 272 -11.98 -11.46 4.46
CA ALA A 272 -11.21 -10.24 4.38
C ALA A 272 -10.33 -10.21 3.14
N LEU A 273 -10.10 -9.03 2.55
CA LEU A 273 -9.42 -8.87 1.29
C LEU A 273 -8.59 -7.58 1.22
N GLY A 274 -7.44 -7.64 0.55
CA GLY A 274 -6.54 -6.49 0.37
C GLY A 274 -5.68 -6.21 1.60
N ASP A 275 -5.31 -4.93 1.81
CA ASP A 275 -4.33 -4.50 2.81
C ASP A 275 -4.76 -4.75 4.26
N CYS A 276 -6.03 -5.05 4.52
CA CYS A 276 -6.50 -5.43 5.85
C CYS A 276 -6.36 -6.92 6.16
N ALA A 277 -6.17 -7.77 5.14
CA ALA A 277 -6.14 -9.21 5.30
C ALA A 277 -4.72 -9.75 5.55
N GLU A 278 -4.61 -10.71 6.47
CA GLU A 278 -3.38 -11.44 6.75
C GLU A 278 -3.53 -12.89 6.27
N LEU A 279 -2.93 -13.19 5.11
CA LEU A 279 -2.91 -14.51 4.49
C LEU A 279 -1.51 -15.15 4.65
N TYR A 280 -1.45 -16.41 5.06
CA TYR A 280 -0.19 -17.14 5.31
C TYR A 280 0.75 -16.39 6.28
N GLY A 281 0.19 -15.78 7.33
CA GLY A 281 0.94 -15.04 8.35
C GLY A 281 1.53 -13.71 7.89
N ARG A 282 1.09 -13.17 6.75
CA ARG A 282 1.59 -11.89 6.21
C ARG A 282 0.49 -11.03 5.60
N VAL A 283 0.58 -9.74 5.83
CA VAL A 283 -0.16 -8.72 5.06
C VAL A 283 0.63 -8.42 3.79
N ARG A 284 -0.06 -8.45 2.64
CA ARG A 284 0.56 -8.20 1.33
C ARG A 284 -0.10 -7.03 0.62
N ALA A 285 0.34 -5.83 0.96
CA ALA A 285 -0.19 -4.58 0.42
C ALA A 285 0.38 -4.29 -1.00
N PHE A 286 0.15 -5.22 -1.94
CA PHE A 286 0.55 -5.10 -3.35
C PHE A 286 -0.60 -5.48 -4.27
N ILE A 287 -0.62 -4.89 -5.47
CA ILE A 287 -1.71 -5.07 -6.45
C ILE A 287 -1.89 -6.53 -6.86
N GLN A 288 -0.80 -7.25 -7.21
CA GLN A 288 -0.89 -8.60 -7.75
C GLN A 288 -1.44 -9.62 -6.73
N PRO A 289 -0.94 -9.72 -5.49
CA PRO A 289 -1.54 -10.58 -4.47
C PRO A 289 -3.02 -10.27 -4.22
N THR A 290 -3.38 -8.98 -4.13
CA THR A 290 -4.78 -8.56 -3.92
C THR A 290 -5.67 -8.98 -5.08
N MET A 291 -5.23 -8.83 -6.33
CA MET A 291 -5.98 -9.25 -7.51
C MET A 291 -6.20 -10.77 -7.53
N LEU A 292 -5.17 -11.56 -7.25
CA LEU A 292 -5.27 -13.02 -7.21
C LEU A 292 -6.21 -13.49 -6.10
N ALA A 293 -6.13 -12.89 -4.92
CA ALA A 293 -7.01 -13.16 -3.80
C ALA A 293 -8.48 -12.78 -4.13
N ALA A 294 -8.70 -11.64 -4.77
CA ALA A 294 -10.04 -11.21 -5.20
C ALA A 294 -10.66 -12.19 -6.21
N MET A 295 -9.87 -12.67 -7.17
CA MET A 295 -10.35 -13.66 -8.16
C MET A 295 -10.66 -15.01 -7.52
N ALA A 296 -9.85 -15.47 -6.57
CA ALA A 296 -10.07 -16.73 -5.85
C ALA A 296 -11.32 -16.65 -4.97
N LEU A 297 -11.47 -15.54 -4.20
CA LEU A 297 -12.64 -15.30 -3.38
C LEU A 297 -13.92 -15.18 -4.22
N ALA A 298 -13.86 -14.55 -5.39
CA ALA A 298 -15.00 -14.48 -6.30
C ALA A 298 -15.50 -15.87 -6.72
N LYS A 299 -14.58 -16.78 -7.10
CA LYS A 299 -14.92 -18.17 -7.43
C LYS A 299 -15.46 -18.92 -6.23
N THR A 300 -14.88 -18.72 -5.04
CA THR A 300 -15.32 -19.36 -3.80
C THR A 300 -16.75 -18.99 -3.47
N LEU A 301 -17.09 -17.69 -3.54
CA LEU A 301 -18.44 -17.21 -3.25
C LEU A 301 -19.45 -17.50 -4.38
N ALA A 302 -18.99 -17.76 -5.60
CA ALA A 302 -19.79 -18.29 -6.70
C ALA A 302 -19.96 -19.82 -6.65
N GLY A 303 -19.57 -20.48 -5.54
CA GLY A 303 -19.79 -21.91 -5.31
C GLY A 303 -18.63 -22.84 -5.64
N THR A 304 -17.48 -22.32 -6.11
CA THR A 304 -16.31 -23.13 -6.42
C THR A 304 -15.17 -22.79 -5.49
N ALA A 305 -15.02 -23.54 -4.38
CA ALA A 305 -13.96 -23.35 -3.41
C ALA A 305 -12.58 -23.29 -4.09
N THR A 306 -11.97 -22.11 -4.11
CA THR A 306 -10.72 -21.84 -4.84
C THR A 306 -9.68 -21.28 -3.87
N PRO A 307 -8.64 -22.03 -3.54
CA PRO A 307 -7.59 -21.54 -2.66
C PRO A 307 -6.76 -20.47 -3.38
N VAL A 308 -6.35 -19.46 -2.63
CA VAL A 308 -5.41 -18.45 -3.11
C VAL A 308 -4.03 -19.06 -3.23
N ARG A 309 -3.44 -18.94 -4.42
CA ARG A 309 -2.04 -19.30 -4.69
C ARG A 309 -1.31 -18.05 -5.12
N LEU A 310 -0.23 -17.73 -4.44
CA LEU A 310 0.57 -16.54 -4.72
C LEU A 310 1.90 -16.96 -5.35
N PRO A 311 2.07 -16.83 -6.67
CA PRO A 311 3.39 -16.96 -7.28
C PRO A 311 4.31 -15.86 -6.78
N ALA A 312 5.61 -16.01 -6.93
CA ALA A 312 6.54 -14.94 -6.66
C ALA A 312 6.10 -13.67 -7.42
N SER A 313 6.05 -12.56 -6.71
CA SER A 313 5.55 -11.29 -7.23
C SER A 313 6.68 -10.34 -7.56
N LEU A 314 6.60 -9.72 -8.73
CA LEU A 314 7.54 -8.68 -9.14
C LEU A 314 7.11 -7.33 -8.56
N VAL A 315 7.93 -6.76 -7.70
CA VAL A 315 7.78 -5.38 -7.24
C VAL A 315 8.52 -4.47 -8.21
N LYS A 316 7.81 -3.50 -8.75
CA LYS A 316 8.37 -2.43 -9.58
C LYS A 316 8.43 -1.18 -8.71
N ALA A 317 9.64 -0.79 -8.31
CA ALA A 317 9.83 0.51 -7.70
C ALA A 317 9.78 1.57 -8.81
N LYS A 318 8.84 2.50 -8.67
CA LYS A 318 8.65 3.59 -9.64
C LYS A 318 9.64 4.71 -9.35
N THR A 319 10.91 4.41 -9.57
CA THR A 319 12.05 5.30 -9.34
C THR A 319 12.58 5.76 -10.70
N PRO A 320 12.16 6.93 -11.21
CA PRO A 320 12.40 7.34 -12.61
C PRO A 320 13.88 7.43 -12.98
N TRP A 321 14.74 7.81 -12.03
CA TRP A 321 16.16 7.97 -12.28
C TRP A 321 16.95 6.66 -12.26
N ILE A 322 16.43 5.64 -11.58
CA ILE A 322 17.03 4.31 -11.49
C ILE A 322 15.91 3.26 -11.37
N PRO A 323 15.23 2.91 -12.48
CA PRO A 323 14.14 1.94 -12.46
C PRO A 323 14.58 0.61 -11.89
N LEU A 324 13.84 0.10 -10.89
CA LEU A 324 14.14 -1.14 -10.21
C LEU A 324 12.98 -2.12 -10.30
N ASN A 325 13.28 -3.37 -10.62
CA ASN A 325 12.36 -4.48 -10.49
C ASN A 325 13.01 -5.54 -9.58
N LEU A 326 12.27 -6.01 -8.59
CA LEU A 326 12.80 -6.97 -7.62
C LEU A 326 11.73 -7.99 -7.23
N ALA A 327 12.18 -9.17 -6.83
CA ALA A 327 11.31 -10.23 -6.33
C ALA A 327 12.05 -11.13 -5.35
N GLY A 328 11.26 -11.84 -4.54
CA GLY A 328 11.79 -12.76 -3.52
C GLY A 328 12.44 -12.03 -2.35
N LYS A 329 13.33 -12.72 -1.64
CA LYS A 329 14.05 -12.22 -0.49
C LYS A 329 15.35 -11.55 -0.94
N THR A 330 15.43 -10.24 -0.75
CA THR A 330 16.54 -9.40 -1.22
C THR A 330 17.30 -8.72 -0.09
N VAL A 331 16.94 -8.99 1.17
CA VAL A 331 17.62 -8.47 2.36
C VAL A 331 17.69 -9.57 3.42
N GLY A 332 18.87 -9.75 4.00
CA GLY A 332 19.13 -10.72 5.06
C GLY A 332 20.61 -11.09 5.11
N SER A 333 21.09 -11.44 6.30
CA SER A 333 22.50 -11.86 6.52
C SER A 333 22.79 -13.23 5.92
N GLU A 334 21.76 -14.04 5.67
CA GLU A 334 21.82 -15.37 5.06
C GLU A 334 21.91 -15.33 3.53
N LEU A 335 22.04 -14.14 2.93
CA LEU A 335 22.12 -13.99 1.50
C LEU A 335 23.53 -13.69 1.02
N THR A 336 23.95 -14.35 -0.05
CA THR A 336 25.12 -14.01 -0.86
C THR A 336 24.66 -13.50 -2.23
N TRP A 337 25.50 -12.71 -2.91
CA TRP A 337 25.10 -11.99 -4.10
C TRP A 337 26.00 -12.28 -5.29
N GLU A 338 25.38 -12.55 -6.44
CA GLU A 338 26.03 -12.55 -7.76
C GLU A 338 25.51 -11.32 -8.52
N ILE A 339 26.42 -10.41 -8.91
CA ILE A 339 26.05 -9.16 -9.59
C ILE A 339 26.75 -9.09 -10.93
N GLN A 340 25.93 -8.98 -11.98
CA GLN A 340 26.38 -8.72 -13.35
C GLN A 340 25.99 -7.31 -13.72
N ARG A 341 26.98 -6.47 -14.04
CA ARG A 341 26.79 -5.05 -14.39
C ARG A 341 27.31 -4.78 -15.79
N ASN A 342 26.58 -3.99 -16.56
CA ASN A 342 26.96 -3.47 -17.85
C ASN A 342 26.51 -2.00 -18.01
N SER A 343 26.63 -1.43 -19.22
CA SER A 343 26.19 -0.07 -19.53
C SER A 343 24.70 0.16 -19.34
N ASP A 344 23.88 -0.91 -19.44
CA ASP A 344 22.41 -0.86 -19.48
C ASP A 344 21.78 -1.16 -18.11
N GLY A 345 22.60 -1.25 -17.05
CA GLY A 345 22.16 -1.52 -15.70
C GLY A 345 22.82 -2.75 -15.06
N TYR A 346 22.12 -3.37 -14.11
CA TYR A 346 22.61 -4.57 -13.43
C TYR A 346 21.52 -5.62 -13.23
N VAL A 347 22.00 -6.87 -13.11
CA VAL A 347 21.25 -8.02 -12.61
C VAL A 347 21.95 -8.51 -11.36
N ALA A 348 21.31 -8.35 -10.20
CA ALA A 348 21.79 -8.82 -8.91
C ALA A 348 20.91 -9.99 -8.45
N LYS A 349 21.50 -11.17 -8.24
CA LYS A 349 20.86 -12.38 -7.78
C LYS A 349 21.26 -12.66 -6.34
N ALA A 350 20.31 -12.87 -5.47
CA ALA A 350 20.52 -13.23 -4.07
C ALA A 350 20.34 -14.75 -3.91
N PHE A 351 21.33 -15.41 -3.37
CA PHE A 351 21.32 -16.85 -3.09
C PHE A 351 21.37 -17.09 -1.58
N HIS A 352 20.68 -18.10 -1.10
CA HIS A 352 20.79 -18.53 0.28
C HIS A 352 22.18 -19.16 0.52
N VAL A 353 22.88 -18.72 1.55
CA VAL A 353 24.27 -19.13 1.83
C VAL A 353 24.41 -20.64 1.98
N GLU A 354 23.47 -21.30 2.67
CA GLU A 354 23.56 -22.74 2.97
C GLU A 354 23.07 -23.62 1.82
N THR A 355 21.96 -23.23 1.14
CA THR A 355 21.33 -24.07 0.12
C THR A 355 21.79 -23.73 -1.30
N SER A 356 22.43 -22.58 -1.49
CA SER A 356 22.79 -22.03 -2.80
C SER A 356 21.58 -21.85 -3.74
N GLU A 357 20.36 -21.84 -3.21
CA GLU A 357 19.14 -21.61 -3.97
C GLU A 357 18.90 -20.12 -4.19
N LEU A 358 18.33 -19.77 -5.36
CA LEU A 358 17.94 -18.40 -5.65
C LEU A 358 16.81 -17.98 -4.69
N SER A 359 17.10 -17.00 -3.83
CA SER A 359 16.16 -16.45 -2.85
C SER A 359 15.44 -15.20 -3.35
N GLY A 360 16.12 -14.41 -4.18
CA GLY A 360 15.58 -13.16 -4.74
C GLY A 360 16.47 -12.58 -5.81
N PHE A 361 16.00 -11.50 -6.42
CA PHE A 361 16.80 -10.76 -7.39
C PHE A 361 16.39 -9.29 -7.45
N ILE A 362 17.29 -8.46 -7.94
CA ILE A 362 17.08 -7.04 -8.25
C ILE A 362 17.66 -6.77 -9.63
N VAL A 363 16.85 -6.17 -10.50
CA VAL A 363 17.30 -5.73 -11.84
C VAL A 363 17.02 -4.25 -12.03
N SER A 364 17.94 -3.54 -12.66
CA SER A 364 17.81 -2.11 -12.91
C SER A 364 17.77 -1.77 -14.38
N HIS A 365 17.20 -0.62 -14.72
CA HIS A 365 17.18 -0.03 -16.06
C HIS A 365 16.72 -1.05 -17.15
N ASP A 366 17.42 -1.14 -18.28
CA ASP A 366 17.06 -1.98 -19.43
C ASP A 366 17.25 -3.48 -19.18
N GLN A 367 17.85 -3.86 -18.03
CA GLN A 367 17.91 -5.26 -17.58
C GLN A 367 16.58 -5.82 -17.09
N ALA A 368 15.49 -5.05 -17.12
CA ALA A 368 14.14 -5.49 -16.74
C ALA A 368 13.67 -6.77 -17.45
N LYS A 369 14.19 -7.04 -18.66
CA LYS A 369 13.92 -8.29 -19.41
C LYS A 369 14.38 -9.54 -18.67
N ALA A 370 15.44 -9.45 -17.87
CA ALA A 370 15.95 -10.57 -17.06
C ALA A 370 15.02 -10.92 -15.88
N ALA A 371 14.11 -10.01 -15.48
CA ALA A 371 13.23 -10.23 -14.34
C ALA A 371 12.29 -11.42 -14.52
N PHE A 372 11.67 -11.60 -15.69
CA PHE A 372 10.69 -12.66 -15.90
C PHE A 372 11.25 -14.08 -15.87
N PRO A 373 12.41 -14.38 -16.51
CA PRO A 373 13.07 -15.67 -16.33
C PRO A 373 13.43 -15.97 -14.87
N LEU A 374 13.98 -14.98 -14.15
CA LEU A 374 14.36 -15.13 -12.74
C LEU A 374 13.15 -15.32 -11.83
N LEU A 375 12.05 -14.61 -12.10
CA LEU A 375 10.81 -14.73 -11.33
C LEU A 375 10.24 -16.16 -11.33
N ARG A 376 10.40 -16.88 -12.44
CA ARG A 376 9.93 -18.28 -12.59
C ARG A 376 10.74 -19.27 -11.75
N LEU A 377 11.94 -18.90 -11.34
CA LEU A 377 12.81 -19.74 -10.50
C LEU A 377 12.52 -19.58 -9.01
N LEU A 378 11.78 -18.54 -8.63
CA LEU A 378 11.41 -18.27 -7.24
C LEU A 378 10.19 -19.09 -6.82
N PRO A 379 10.18 -19.63 -5.58
CA PRO A 379 9.03 -20.34 -5.06
C PRO A 379 7.81 -19.43 -4.91
N GLY A 380 6.63 -19.98 -5.13
CA GLY A 380 5.36 -19.37 -4.77
C GLY A 380 4.95 -19.71 -3.34
N GLU A 381 3.89 -19.07 -2.84
CA GLU A 381 3.29 -19.35 -1.54
C GLU A 381 1.88 -19.96 -1.72
N GLY A 382 1.49 -20.85 -0.82
CA GLY A 382 0.18 -21.52 -0.86
C GLY A 382 0.10 -22.69 -1.84
N ALA A 383 1.24 -23.31 -2.14
CA ALA A 383 1.30 -24.54 -2.93
C ALA A 383 1.04 -25.78 -2.08
#